data_a1103a238bcccabeb8aec7b52614c2e0
#
_entry.id   a1103a238bcccabeb8aec7b52614c2e0
#
_cell.length_a   1.000
_cell.length_b   1.000
_cell.length_c   1.000
_cell.angle_alpha   90.00
_cell.angle_beta   90.00
_cell.angle_gamma   90.00
#
_symmetry.space_group_name_H-M   'P 1'
#
loop_
_entity.id
_entity.type
_entity.pdbx_description
1 polymer ?
#
loop_
_entity_poly.entity_id
_entity_poly.type
_entity_poly.pdbx_seq_one_letter_code
_entity_poly.pdbx_strand_id
1 'polypeptide(L)'
;MIKFPEQQDLVGSVYLDITDKPLPEKLVQSTRYIHFKTIAQGGKALIQSCKDLHLGRIICYKQLRPEFAGDLFEQQRFLREARISAILQHPNTVPTYELGRDSHGCLFFTMKLVHGYTLREVLNYRERYDLSQLLEVIVQVAY
;
A
#
# COMPACT_ATOMS: atom_id res chain seq x y z
N MET A 1 -11.68 -18.13 -12.68
CA MET A 1 -11.16 -17.63 -11.38
C MET A 1 -9.70 -18.04 -11.25
N ILE A 2 -8.78 -17.09 -11.33
CA ILE A 2 -7.34 -17.36 -11.25
C ILE A 2 -7.03 -17.77 -9.81
N LYS A 3 -6.61 -19.01 -9.59
CA LYS A 3 -6.08 -19.45 -8.30
C LYS A 3 -4.60 -19.14 -8.24
N PHE A 4 -4.23 -18.12 -7.49
CA PHE A 4 -2.83 -17.89 -7.13
C PHE A 4 -2.39 -18.93 -6.09
N PRO A 5 -1.09 -19.33 -6.08
CA PRO A 5 -0.58 -20.17 -5.01
C PRO A 5 -0.83 -19.48 -3.66
N GLU A 6 -1.32 -20.24 -2.70
CA GLU A 6 -1.62 -19.75 -1.35
C GLU A 6 -0.37 -19.13 -0.74
N GLN A 7 -0.39 -17.82 -0.53
CA GLN A 7 0.53 -17.20 0.42
C GLN A 7 0.04 -17.58 1.81
N GLN A 8 0.92 -18.14 2.64
CA GLN A 8 0.60 -18.40 4.04
C GLN A 8 0.13 -17.09 4.68
N ASP A 9 -1.14 -17.04 5.05
CA ASP A 9 -1.76 -15.93 5.77
C ASP A 9 -1.14 -15.79 7.16
N LEU A 10 -0.06 -15.04 7.26
CA LEU A 10 0.49 -14.59 8.55
C LEU A 10 -0.38 -13.51 9.21
N VAL A 11 -1.48 -13.13 8.58
CA VAL A 11 -2.30 -11.96 8.96
C VAL A 11 -3.58 -12.35 9.69
N GLY A 12 -4.07 -13.58 9.57
CA GLY A 12 -5.42 -13.96 10.01
C GLY A 12 -5.67 -13.92 11.52
N SER A 13 -4.63 -14.02 12.37
CA SER A 13 -4.83 -14.14 13.81
C SER A 13 -4.71 -12.84 14.62
N VAL A 14 -4.28 -11.75 13.99
CA VAL A 14 -3.94 -10.49 14.70
C VAL A 14 -5.15 -9.54 14.85
N TYR A 15 -6.23 -9.75 14.11
CA TYR A 15 -7.30 -8.76 13.98
C TYR A 15 -8.36 -8.78 15.09
N LEU A 16 -8.62 -9.92 15.72
CA LEU A 16 -9.73 -10.05 16.66
C LEU A 16 -9.48 -9.41 18.04
N ASP A 17 -8.22 -9.34 18.46
CA ASP A 17 -7.87 -8.81 19.79
C ASP A 17 -7.81 -7.26 19.86
N ILE A 18 -8.03 -6.58 18.75
CA ILE A 18 -7.80 -5.12 18.63
C ILE A 18 -9.11 -4.33 18.56
N THR A 19 -10.23 -4.95 18.19
CA THR A 19 -11.49 -4.25 17.93
C THR A 19 -12.03 -3.48 19.14
N ASP A 20 -11.79 -3.98 20.34
CA ASP A 20 -12.34 -3.41 21.59
C ASP A 20 -11.33 -2.58 22.38
N LYS A 21 -10.14 -2.34 21.83
CA LYS A 21 -9.15 -1.47 22.48
C LYS A 21 -9.58 -0.01 22.42
N PRO A 22 -9.56 0.70 23.55
CA PRO A 22 -9.86 2.12 23.55
C PRO A 22 -8.83 2.90 22.74
N LEU A 23 -9.27 3.97 22.10
CA LEU A 23 -8.35 4.92 21.48
C LEU A 23 -7.50 5.61 22.57
N PRO A 24 -6.23 5.93 22.27
CA PRO A 24 -5.42 6.75 23.15
C PRO A 24 -6.10 8.12 23.39
N GLU A 25 -6.04 8.65 24.59
CA GLU A 25 -6.60 9.96 24.93
C GLU A 25 -6.05 11.09 24.05
N LYS A 26 -4.82 10.96 23.58
CA LYS A 26 -4.22 11.88 22.62
C LYS A 26 -3.84 11.11 21.35
N LEU A 27 -4.52 11.42 20.26
CA LEU A 27 -4.19 10.92 18.93
C LEU A 27 -2.98 11.70 18.39
N VAL A 28 -1.79 11.18 18.62
CA VAL A 28 -0.55 11.77 18.09
C VAL A 28 -0.20 11.07 16.80
N GLN A 29 -0.17 11.82 15.71
CA GLN A 29 0.09 11.29 14.37
C GLN A 29 1.45 10.57 14.27
N SER A 30 2.46 11.04 15.00
CA SER A 30 3.80 10.44 15.02
C SER A 30 3.85 9.04 15.63
N THR A 31 2.84 8.65 16.41
CA THR A 31 2.78 7.32 17.06
C THR A 31 1.72 6.41 16.44
N ARG A 32 1.01 6.89 15.43
CA ARG A 32 -0.07 6.14 14.78
C ARG A 32 0.43 4.93 14.02
N TYR A 33 1.52 5.11 13.29
CA TYR A 33 2.10 4.07 12.44
C TYR A 33 3.34 3.48 13.08
N ILE A 34 3.35 2.16 13.27
CA ILE A 34 4.44 1.41 13.91
C ILE A 34 4.75 0.12 13.15
N HIS A 35 5.82 -0.55 13.54
CA HIS A 35 6.25 -1.84 12.98
C HIS A 35 6.46 -1.80 11.46
N PHE A 36 7.25 -0.84 11.00
CA PHE A 36 7.58 -0.70 9.60
C PHE A 36 8.41 -1.86 9.08
N LYS A 37 7.98 -2.46 7.96
CA LYS A 37 8.73 -3.47 7.24
C LYS A 37 8.82 -3.06 5.77
N THR A 38 10.02 -2.93 5.25
CA THR A 38 10.24 -2.59 3.83
C THR A 38 9.74 -3.71 2.93
N ILE A 39 8.90 -3.34 1.97
CA ILE A 39 8.36 -4.21 0.92
C ILE A 39 9.15 -4.01 -0.36
N ALA A 40 9.36 -2.75 -0.75
CA ALA A 40 10.09 -2.39 -1.96
C ALA A 40 10.74 -1.02 -1.81
N GLN A 41 11.82 -0.83 -2.52
CA GLN A 41 12.51 0.45 -2.61
C GLN A 41 12.67 0.82 -4.08
N GLY A 42 11.96 1.86 -4.48
CA GLY A 42 12.11 2.47 -5.80
C GLY A 42 13.19 3.54 -5.82
N GLY A 43 13.43 4.13 -7.00
CA GLY A 43 14.40 5.22 -7.15
C GLY A 43 14.09 6.44 -6.29
N LYS A 44 12.82 6.77 -6.09
CA LYS A 44 12.35 8.00 -5.42
C LYS A 44 11.52 7.75 -4.17
N ALA A 45 10.93 6.59 -4.02
CA ALA A 45 10.04 6.25 -2.92
C ALA A 45 10.41 4.94 -2.23
N LEU A 46 10.13 4.90 -0.93
CA LEU A 46 10.21 3.71 -0.09
C LEU A 46 8.79 3.20 0.17
N ILE A 47 8.58 1.92 -0.04
CA ILE A 47 7.29 1.25 0.21
C ILE A 47 7.47 0.27 1.37
N GLN A 48 6.65 0.44 2.39
CA GLN A 48 6.70 -0.34 3.62
C GLN A 48 5.30 -0.82 4.00
N SER A 49 5.19 -1.94 4.68
CA SER A 49 4.01 -2.25 5.49
C SER A 49 4.20 -1.67 6.88
N CYS A 50 3.13 -1.24 7.51
CA CYS A 50 3.13 -0.82 8.89
C CYS A 50 1.77 -1.07 9.54
N LYS A 51 1.74 -1.04 10.87
CA LYS A 51 0.51 -1.16 11.65
C LYS A 51 -0.07 0.22 11.95
N ASP A 52 -1.29 0.47 11.53
CA ASP A 52 -2.10 1.62 11.93
C ASP A 52 -2.74 1.31 13.30
N LEU A 53 -2.25 1.93 14.37
CA LEU A 53 -2.73 1.69 15.72
C LEU A 53 -4.14 2.21 15.95
N HIS A 54 -4.58 3.26 15.22
CA HIS A 54 -5.90 3.83 15.40
C HIS A 54 -6.99 2.90 14.87
N LEU A 55 -6.74 2.24 13.73
CA LEU A 55 -7.70 1.36 13.08
C LEU A 55 -7.37 -0.13 13.29
N GLY A 56 -6.26 -0.45 13.96
CA GLY A 56 -5.87 -1.81 14.29
C GLY A 56 -5.54 -2.69 13.08
N ARG A 57 -5.15 -2.10 11.95
CA ARG A 57 -4.92 -2.80 10.69
C ARG A 57 -3.50 -2.62 10.15
N ILE A 58 -3.08 -3.53 9.29
CA ILE A 58 -1.83 -3.40 8.53
C ILE A 58 -2.14 -2.71 7.21
N ILE A 59 -1.33 -1.71 6.87
CA ILE A 59 -1.47 -0.90 5.67
C ILE A 59 -0.15 -0.81 4.92
N CYS A 60 -0.22 -0.35 3.68
CA CYS A 60 0.94 0.05 2.90
C CYS A 60 1.23 1.54 3.14
N TYR A 61 2.48 1.84 3.48
CA TYR A 61 3.00 3.18 3.70
C TYR A 61 4.03 3.49 2.62
N LYS A 62 3.73 4.44 1.76
CA LYS A 62 4.64 4.92 0.71
C LYS A 62 5.18 6.28 1.11
N GLN A 63 6.50 6.42 1.15
CA GLN A 63 7.20 7.62 1.57
C GLN A 63 8.12 8.12 0.47
N LEU A 64 8.14 9.43 0.23
CA LEU A 64 9.19 10.06 -0.56
C LEU A 64 10.50 9.96 0.21
N ARG A 65 11.55 9.46 -0.45
CA ARG A 65 12.84 9.26 0.20
C ARG A 65 13.41 10.60 0.68
N PRO A 66 14.09 10.62 1.85
CA PRO A 66 14.58 11.86 2.47
C PRO A 66 15.47 12.72 1.57
N GLU A 67 16.28 12.10 0.71
CA GLU A 67 17.14 12.82 -0.24
C GLU A 67 16.36 13.65 -1.28
N PHE A 68 15.07 13.37 -1.47
CA PHE A 68 14.17 14.12 -2.37
C PHE A 68 13.19 15.02 -1.62
N ALA A 69 13.28 15.08 -0.29
CA ALA A 69 12.36 15.87 0.52
C ALA A 69 12.44 17.39 0.23
N GLY A 70 13.60 17.87 -0.23
CA GLY A 70 13.80 19.27 -0.67
C GLY A 70 13.54 19.54 -2.16
N ASP A 71 13.31 18.50 -2.96
CA ASP A 71 13.08 18.63 -4.40
C ASP A 71 11.59 18.89 -4.68
N LEU A 72 11.27 20.14 -5.06
CA LEU A 72 9.89 20.56 -5.33
C LEU A 72 9.24 19.78 -6.47
N PHE A 73 10.00 19.41 -7.50
CA PHE A 73 9.48 18.66 -8.63
C PHE A 73 9.08 17.24 -8.20
N GLU A 74 9.91 16.56 -7.43
CA GLU A 74 9.61 15.21 -6.91
C GLU A 74 8.47 15.25 -5.88
N GLN A 75 8.41 16.29 -5.05
CA GLN A 75 7.27 16.50 -4.15
C GLN A 75 5.95 16.65 -4.93
N GLN A 76 5.93 17.49 -5.99
CA GLN A 76 4.74 17.68 -6.80
C GLN A 76 4.30 16.40 -7.51
N ARG A 77 5.23 15.62 -8.02
CA ARG A 77 4.93 14.31 -8.64
C ARG A 77 4.32 13.35 -7.62
N PHE A 78 4.90 13.27 -6.45
CA PHE A 78 4.42 12.42 -5.35
C PHE A 78 3.01 12.81 -4.89
N LEU A 79 2.76 14.11 -4.70
CA LEU A 79 1.44 14.65 -4.35
C LEU A 79 0.40 14.36 -5.43
N ARG A 80 0.78 14.51 -6.69
CA ARG A 80 -0.10 14.21 -7.83
C ARG A 80 -0.50 12.74 -7.86
N GLU A 81 0.46 11.84 -7.67
CA GLU A 81 0.20 10.41 -7.62
C GLU A 81 -0.80 10.07 -6.51
N ALA A 82 -0.56 10.54 -5.29
CA ALA A 82 -1.43 10.30 -4.15
C ALA A 82 -2.86 10.83 -4.39
N ARG A 83 -2.99 12.03 -4.94
CA ARG A 83 -4.30 12.67 -5.20
C ARG A 83 -5.06 11.97 -6.31
N ILE A 84 -4.39 11.59 -7.40
CA ILE A 84 -5.03 10.83 -8.49
C ILE A 84 -5.52 9.50 -7.94
N SER A 85 -4.70 8.77 -7.19
CA SER A 85 -5.09 7.50 -6.58
C SER A 85 -6.29 7.66 -5.63
N ALA A 86 -6.36 8.77 -4.89
CA ALA A 86 -7.49 9.04 -3.99
C ALA A 86 -8.79 9.38 -4.73
N ILE A 87 -8.70 10.01 -5.91
CA ILE A 87 -9.87 10.37 -6.74
C ILE A 87 -10.43 9.16 -7.49
N LEU A 88 -9.54 8.22 -7.86
CA LEU A 88 -9.95 7.02 -8.58
C LEU A 88 -10.69 6.06 -7.64
N GLN A 89 -12.02 6.24 -7.57
CA GLN A 89 -12.91 5.40 -6.76
C GLN A 89 -13.44 4.24 -7.61
N HIS A 90 -12.62 3.24 -7.83
CA HIS A 90 -13.00 2.05 -8.58
C HIS A 90 -12.61 0.77 -7.82
N PRO A 91 -13.41 -0.31 -7.86
CA PRO A 91 -13.10 -1.56 -7.14
C PRO A 91 -11.74 -2.16 -7.51
N ASN A 92 -11.26 -1.91 -8.73
CA ASN A 92 -9.98 -2.43 -9.23
C ASN A 92 -8.79 -1.49 -8.94
N THR A 93 -9.00 -0.38 -8.23
CA THR A 93 -7.93 0.52 -7.79
C THR A 93 -7.61 0.31 -6.32
N VAL A 94 -6.35 0.57 -5.96
CA VAL A 94 -5.92 0.49 -4.55
C VAL A 94 -6.37 1.75 -3.81
N PRO A 95 -7.25 1.65 -2.81
CA PRO A 95 -7.73 2.81 -2.09
C PRO A 95 -6.60 3.48 -1.30
N THR A 96 -6.50 4.79 -1.44
CA THR A 96 -5.63 5.67 -0.65
C THR A 96 -6.37 6.12 0.61
N TYR A 97 -5.70 6.09 1.76
CA TYR A 97 -6.31 6.40 3.04
C TYR A 97 -5.94 7.78 3.58
N GLU A 98 -4.66 8.14 3.53
CA GLU A 98 -4.15 9.37 4.11
C GLU A 98 -2.95 9.87 3.31
N LEU A 99 -2.79 11.18 3.27
CA LEU A 99 -1.63 11.88 2.72
C LEU A 99 -1.14 12.86 3.79
N GLY A 100 0.16 12.86 4.08
CA GLY A 100 0.73 13.72 5.10
C GLY A 100 2.24 13.91 5.00
N ARG A 101 2.79 14.47 6.06
CA ARG A 101 4.23 14.56 6.31
C ARG A 101 4.57 13.85 7.61
N ASP A 102 5.68 13.14 7.61
CA ASP A 102 6.20 12.53 8.83
C ASP A 102 6.90 13.55 9.74
N SER A 103 7.43 13.09 10.87
CA SER A 103 8.16 13.93 11.82
C SER A 103 9.44 14.56 11.27
N HIS A 104 9.96 14.06 10.14
CA HIS A 104 11.13 14.58 9.44
C HIS A 104 10.76 15.48 8.26
N GLY A 105 9.46 15.75 8.05
CA GLY A 105 8.95 16.57 6.96
C GLY A 105 8.84 15.85 5.62
N CYS A 106 9.14 14.56 5.55
CA CYS A 106 9.02 13.77 4.33
C CYS A 106 7.54 13.49 3.99
N LEU A 107 7.18 13.65 2.73
CA LEU A 107 5.84 13.31 2.26
C LEU A 107 5.62 11.80 2.32
N PHE A 108 4.44 11.42 2.78
CA PHE A 108 3.96 10.05 2.73
C PHE A 108 2.49 9.97 2.36
N PHE A 109 2.06 8.85 1.84
CA PHE A 109 0.65 8.48 1.82
C PHE A 109 0.48 7.00 2.15
N THR A 110 -0.69 6.69 2.69
CA THR A 110 -1.06 5.33 3.08
C THR A 110 -2.15 4.80 2.17
N MET A 111 -2.11 3.51 1.92
CA MET A 111 -3.05 2.83 1.05
C MET A 111 -3.27 1.39 1.52
N LYS A 112 -4.24 0.72 0.93
CA LYS A 112 -4.47 -0.70 1.18
C LYS A 112 -3.20 -1.51 0.88
N LEU A 113 -2.81 -2.37 1.80
CA LEU A 113 -1.78 -3.36 1.54
C LEU A 113 -2.38 -4.47 0.65
N VAL A 114 -1.85 -4.60 -0.55
CA VAL A 114 -2.26 -5.64 -1.50
C VAL A 114 -1.33 -6.83 -1.36
N HIS A 115 -1.90 -8.01 -1.17
CA HIS A 115 -1.19 -9.27 -1.17
C HIS A 115 -1.37 -9.95 -2.52
N GLY A 116 -0.34 -10.64 -3.00
CA GLY A 116 -0.39 -11.36 -4.26
C GLY A 116 0.84 -11.13 -5.11
N TYR A 117 0.72 -11.45 -6.37
CA TYR A 117 1.79 -11.34 -7.36
C TYR A 117 1.53 -10.20 -8.32
N THR A 118 2.58 -9.56 -8.77
CA THR A 118 2.49 -8.60 -9.87
C THR A 118 2.22 -9.31 -11.19
N LEU A 119 1.59 -8.63 -12.14
CA LEU A 119 1.41 -9.19 -13.49
C LEU A 119 2.74 -9.62 -14.11
N ARG A 120 3.81 -8.91 -13.84
CA ARG A 120 5.16 -9.29 -14.30
C ARG A 120 5.59 -10.65 -13.75
N GLU A 121 5.37 -10.91 -12.48
CA GLU A 121 5.66 -12.20 -11.85
C GLU A 121 4.78 -13.30 -12.45
N VAL A 122 3.49 -13.03 -12.64
CA VAL A 122 2.56 -13.95 -13.29
C VAL A 122 3.02 -14.29 -14.71
N LEU A 123 3.45 -13.31 -15.50
CA LEU A 123 3.95 -13.50 -16.85
C LEU A 123 5.25 -14.32 -16.91
N ASN A 124 6.07 -14.27 -15.86
CA ASN A 124 7.28 -15.10 -15.75
C ASN A 124 6.97 -16.59 -15.51
N TYR A 125 5.76 -16.89 -15.03
CA TYR A 125 5.26 -18.25 -14.79
C TYR A 125 4.25 -18.69 -15.85
N ARG A 126 4.49 -18.35 -17.14
CA ARG A 126 3.57 -18.59 -18.28
C ARG A 126 3.08 -20.03 -18.42
N GLU A 127 3.84 -20.99 -17.96
CA GLU A 127 3.47 -22.42 -18.00
C GLU A 127 2.26 -22.75 -17.11
N ARG A 128 1.89 -21.88 -16.19
CA ARG A 128 0.81 -22.07 -15.21
C ARG A 128 -0.47 -21.31 -15.54
N TYR A 129 -0.44 -20.41 -16.53
CA TYR A 129 -1.56 -19.53 -16.87
C TYR A 129 -1.82 -19.60 -18.36
N ASP A 130 -3.06 -19.84 -18.75
CA ASP A 130 -3.46 -19.77 -20.15
C ASP A 130 -3.69 -18.32 -20.60
N LEU A 131 -3.80 -18.13 -21.91
CA LEU A 131 -3.99 -16.83 -22.52
C LEU A 131 -5.33 -16.18 -22.09
N SER A 132 -6.37 -16.97 -21.89
CA SER A 132 -7.70 -16.48 -21.50
C SER A 132 -7.65 -15.85 -20.11
N GLN A 133 -6.96 -16.50 -19.16
CA GLN A 133 -6.79 -15.99 -17.79
C GLN A 133 -6.00 -14.67 -17.77
N LEU A 134 -4.96 -14.56 -18.61
CA LEU A 134 -4.20 -13.32 -18.72
C LEU A 134 -5.01 -12.19 -19.35
N LEU A 135 -5.85 -12.48 -20.34
CA LEU A 135 -6.76 -11.50 -20.95
C LEU A 135 -7.82 -11.01 -19.95
N GLU A 136 -8.37 -11.90 -19.12
CA GLU A 136 -9.29 -11.49 -18.03
C GLU A 136 -8.66 -10.47 -17.09
N VAL A 137 -7.39 -10.68 -16.68
CA VAL A 137 -6.68 -9.72 -15.85
C VAL A 137 -6.56 -8.36 -16.53
N ILE A 138 -6.20 -8.34 -17.83
CA ILE A 138 -6.09 -7.09 -18.61
C ILE A 138 -7.44 -6.38 -18.69
N VAL A 139 -8.52 -7.11 -18.95
CA VAL A 139 -9.87 -6.55 -18.98
C VAL A 139 -10.25 -5.94 -17.64
N GLN A 140 -9.98 -6.61 -16.53
CA GLN A 140 -10.27 -6.07 -15.20
C GLN A 140 -9.45 -4.82 -14.85
N VAL A 141 -8.24 -4.69 -15.38
CA VAL A 141 -7.41 -3.49 -15.19
C VAL A 141 -7.90 -2.33 -16.07
N ALA A 142 -8.48 -2.64 -17.25
CA ALA A 142 -8.96 -1.64 -18.20
C ALA A 142 -10.36 -1.08 -17.86
N TYR A 143 -11.12 -1.79 -17.02
CA TYR A 143 -12.44 -1.38 -16.53
C TYR A 143 -12.35 -0.72 -15.17
#